data_b782960386e46f810af139395ca0fecf
#
_entry.id   b782960386e46f810af139395ca0fecf
#
_cell.length_a   1.000
_cell.length_b   1.000
_cell.length_c   1.000
_cell.angle_alpha   90.00
_cell.angle_beta   90.00
_cell.angle_gamma   90.00
#
_symmetry.space_group_name_H-M   'P 1'
#
loop_
_entity.id
_entity.type
_entity.pdbx_description
1 polymer ?
#
loop_
_entity_poly.entity_id
_entity_poly.type
_entity_poly.pdbx_seq_one_letter_code
_entity_poly.pdbx_strand_id
1 'polypeptide(L)'
;MLWELQLTSEAETWMRTLGERDRAQLSAAFEALERHGPTLGRPLADRVNGSRHHHMKELRPQLGNIRVLFAFDPNRRATILLGGDKSGEWNGWYRKQIPRADRLYDQHLKSIGKGKEATWRQARTGERSSAR
;
A
#
# COMPACT_ATOMS: atom_id res chain seq x y z
N MET A 1 -9.72 17.12 -4.93
CA MET A 1 -10.30 15.79 -4.87
C MET A 1 -9.25 14.80 -4.41
N LEU A 2 -9.60 13.95 -3.47
CA LEU A 2 -8.65 12.97 -2.94
C LEU A 2 -8.69 11.68 -3.75
N TRP A 3 -7.55 11.06 -3.86
CA TRP A 3 -7.44 9.72 -4.42
C TRP A 3 -7.81 8.70 -3.35
N GLU A 4 -8.59 7.71 -3.72
CA GLU A 4 -8.97 6.67 -2.79
C GLU A 4 -7.84 5.66 -2.62
N LEU A 5 -7.57 5.28 -1.39
CA LEU A 5 -6.63 4.21 -1.06
C LEU A 5 -7.43 3.02 -0.56
N GLN A 6 -7.14 1.84 -1.08
CA GLN A 6 -7.78 0.62 -0.61
C GLN A 6 -6.72 -0.36 -0.17
N LEU A 7 -7.06 -1.20 0.79
CA LEU A 7 -6.11 -2.09 1.44
C LEU A 7 -6.47 -3.54 1.16
N THR A 8 -5.47 -4.34 0.81
CA THR A 8 -5.65 -5.78 0.86
C THR A 8 -5.77 -6.21 2.32
N SER A 9 -6.32 -7.38 2.55
CA SER A 9 -6.38 -7.90 3.91
C SER A 9 -4.99 -8.11 4.49
N GLU A 10 -4.02 -8.45 3.65
CA GLU A 10 -2.64 -8.59 4.10
C GLU A 10 -2.07 -7.27 4.57
N ALA A 11 -2.30 -6.19 3.82
CA ALA A 11 -1.84 -4.87 4.21
C ALA A 11 -2.50 -4.43 5.52
N GLU A 12 -3.78 -4.68 5.64
CA GLU A 12 -4.52 -4.31 6.84
C GLU A 12 -4.00 -5.04 8.06
N THR A 13 -3.75 -6.34 7.93
CA THR A 13 -3.20 -7.14 9.01
C THR A 13 -1.82 -6.63 9.43
N TRP A 14 -0.98 -6.32 8.44
CA TRP A 14 0.34 -5.79 8.73
C TRP A 14 0.27 -4.46 9.48
N MET A 15 -0.63 -3.59 9.07
CA MET A 15 -0.77 -2.28 9.71
C MET A 15 -1.12 -2.39 11.18
N ARG A 16 -1.84 -3.43 11.57
CA ARG A 16 -2.19 -3.64 12.97
C ARG A 16 -1.00 -4.00 13.83
N THR A 17 0.09 -4.46 13.23
CA THR A 17 1.30 -4.81 13.98
C THR A 17 2.17 -3.62 14.29
N LEU A 18 1.88 -2.45 13.71
CA LEU A 18 2.75 -1.29 13.84
C LEU A 18 2.58 -0.62 15.19
N GLY A 19 3.68 -0.16 15.75
CA GLY A 19 3.63 0.70 16.92
C GLY A 19 3.14 2.09 16.57
N GLU A 20 2.96 2.89 17.58
CA GLU A 20 2.35 4.20 17.42
C GLU A 20 3.16 5.11 16.51
N ARG A 21 4.48 5.09 16.68
CA ARG A 21 5.36 5.95 15.88
C ARG A 21 5.31 5.61 14.39
N ASP A 22 5.42 4.31 14.09
CA ASP A 22 5.40 3.87 12.69
C ASP A 22 4.04 4.12 12.07
N ARG A 23 2.99 3.94 12.86
CA ARG A 23 1.63 4.17 12.39
C ARG A 23 1.43 5.64 12.02
N ALA A 24 1.97 6.54 12.82
CA ALA A 24 1.88 7.98 12.54
C ALA A 24 2.62 8.33 11.25
N GLN A 25 3.82 7.75 11.05
CA GLN A 25 4.59 7.98 9.84
C GLN A 25 3.86 7.45 8.61
N LEU A 26 3.24 6.29 8.74
CA LEU A 26 2.49 5.70 7.64
C LEU A 26 1.27 6.54 7.30
N SER A 27 0.55 7.02 8.32
CA SER A 27 -0.62 7.87 8.09
C SER A 27 -0.25 9.12 7.31
N ALA A 28 0.88 9.75 7.67
CA ALA A 28 1.33 10.95 6.97
C ALA A 28 1.62 10.65 5.51
N ALA A 29 2.25 9.50 5.23
CA ALA A 29 2.56 9.11 3.86
C ALA A 29 1.27 8.81 3.08
N PHE A 30 0.31 8.15 3.71
CA PHE A 30 -0.98 7.86 3.07
C PHE A 30 -1.73 9.15 2.75
N GLU A 31 -1.69 10.13 3.64
CA GLU A 31 -2.34 11.41 3.37
C GLU A 31 -1.72 12.12 2.18
N ALA A 32 -0.40 12.05 2.05
CA ALA A 32 0.27 12.62 0.89
C ALA A 32 -0.15 11.87 -0.39
N LEU A 33 -0.27 10.57 -0.32
CA LEU A 33 -0.70 9.76 -1.46
C LEU A 33 -2.14 10.10 -1.86
N GLU A 34 -3.02 10.27 -0.89
CA GLU A 34 -4.40 10.69 -1.17
C GLU A 34 -4.44 12.03 -1.89
N ARG A 35 -3.58 12.94 -1.48
CA ARG A 35 -3.60 14.29 -2.02
C ARG A 35 -3.01 14.36 -3.42
N HIS A 36 -1.92 13.64 -3.64
CA HIS A 36 -1.15 13.79 -4.88
C HIS A 36 -1.34 12.65 -5.88
N GLY A 37 -1.83 11.49 -5.42
CA GLY A 37 -2.06 10.36 -6.31
C GLY A 37 -0.83 9.94 -7.08
N PRO A 38 -0.97 9.64 -8.37
CA PRO A 38 0.18 9.16 -9.16
C PRO A 38 1.32 10.15 -9.31
N THR A 39 1.09 11.43 -9.01
CA THR A 39 2.17 12.41 -9.10
C THR A 39 3.05 12.45 -7.87
N LEU A 40 2.66 11.72 -6.79
CA LEU A 40 3.52 11.66 -5.63
C LEU A 40 4.82 10.97 -6.01
N GLY A 41 5.93 11.62 -5.76
CA GLY A 41 7.25 11.13 -6.13
C GLY A 41 8.19 11.14 -4.95
N ARG A 42 9.48 11.08 -5.24
CA ARG A 42 10.50 11.08 -4.21
C ARG A 42 10.40 12.31 -3.34
N PRO A 43 10.73 12.19 -2.07
CA PRO A 43 11.29 10.98 -1.43
C PRO A 43 10.23 9.99 -0.94
N LEU A 44 8.95 10.35 -0.95
CA LEU A 44 7.90 9.54 -0.33
C LEU A 44 7.47 8.35 -1.18
N ALA A 45 7.57 8.46 -2.50
CA ALA A 45 7.17 7.36 -3.38
C ALA A 45 8.17 7.22 -4.52
N ASP A 46 8.33 6.00 -5.01
CA ASP A 46 9.23 5.72 -6.12
C ASP A 46 8.75 4.49 -6.86
N ARG A 47 9.28 4.30 -8.04
CA ARG A 47 8.98 3.13 -8.85
C ARG A 47 9.75 1.93 -8.32
N VAL A 48 9.20 0.75 -8.55
CA VAL A 48 9.80 -0.50 -8.12
C VAL A 48 10.35 -1.23 -9.34
N ASN A 49 11.59 -1.69 -9.24
CA ASN A 49 12.18 -2.53 -10.27
C ASN A 49 11.90 -4.00 -9.96
N GLY A 50 11.70 -4.81 -11.00
CA GLY A 50 11.54 -6.24 -10.82
C GLY A 50 10.12 -6.73 -10.67
N SER A 51 9.13 -5.85 -10.70
CA SER A 51 7.73 -6.26 -10.70
C SER A 51 7.28 -6.60 -12.12
N ARG A 52 6.35 -7.55 -12.22
CA ARG A 52 5.67 -7.82 -13.49
C ARG A 52 4.76 -6.68 -13.89
N HIS A 53 4.39 -5.84 -12.94
CA HIS A 53 3.46 -4.74 -13.18
C HIS A 53 4.24 -3.44 -13.28
N HIS A 54 4.15 -2.79 -14.42
CA HIS A 54 4.91 -1.56 -14.69
C HIS A 54 4.62 -0.45 -13.70
N HIS A 55 3.45 -0.49 -13.11
CA HIS A 55 3.00 0.59 -12.23
C HIS A 55 3.18 0.28 -10.76
N MET A 56 3.89 -0.82 -10.44
CA MET A 56 4.17 -1.12 -9.05
C MET A 56 5.09 -0.05 -8.49
N LYS A 57 4.73 0.47 -7.32
CA LYS A 57 5.48 1.52 -6.65
C LYS A 57 5.69 1.18 -5.20
N GLU A 58 6.61 1.88 -4.57
CA GLU A 58 6.78 1.77 -3.13
C GLU A 58 6.53 3.12 -2.49
N LEU A 59 5.97 3.07 -1.29
CA LEU A 59 5.80 4.23 -0.44
C LEU A 59 6.84 4.13 0.67
N ARG A 60 7.52 5.23 0.94
CA ARG A 60 8.60 5.30 1.92
C ARG A 60 8.26 6.34 2.97
N PRO A 61 7.59 5.93 4.06
CA PRO A 61 7.37 6.87 5.14
C PRO A 61 8.69 7.48 5.58
N GLN A 62 8.65 8.72 5.98
CA GLN A 62 9.83 9.57 6.05
C GLN A 62 10.90 9.09 7.02
N LEU A 63 10.51 8.48 8.12
CA LEU A 63 11.44 7.96 9.12
C LEU A 63 11.31 6.46 9.21
N GLY A 64 12.44 5.80 9.52
CA GLY A 64 12.44 4.37 9.72
C GLY A 64 12.61 3.57 8.45
N ASN A 65 12.36 2.29 8.57
CA ASN A 65 12.62 1.33 7.50
C ASN A 65 11.37 0.69 6.94
N ILE A 66 10.22 1.26 7.23
CA ILE A 66 8.97 0.75 6.71
C ILE A 66 8.88 1.05 5.22
N ARG A 67 8.43 0.06 4.47
CA ARG A 67 8.16 0.20 3.04
C ARG A 67 6.82 -0.43 2.74
N VAL A 68 6.10 0.17 1.80
CA VAL A 68 4.77 -0.30 1.40
C VAL A 68 4.77 -0.43 -0.11
N LEU A 69 4.34 -1.57 -0.62
CA LEU A 69 4.22 -1.78 -2.06
C LEU A 69 2.76 -1.56 -2.46
N PHE A 70 2.57 -0.78 -3.51
CA PHE A 70 1.23 -0.42 -3.95
C PHE A 70 1.23 -0.19 -5.46
N ALA A 71 0.02 -0.16 -6.04
CA ALA A 71 -0.14 0.15 -7.45
C ALA A 71 -1.51 0.81 -7.64
N PHE A 72 -1.62 1.68 -8.64
CA PHE A 72 -2.91 2.24 -9.02
C PHE A 72 -3.62 1.25 -9.94
N ASP A 73 -4.88 0.99 -9.64
CA ASP A 73 -5.65 0.03 -10.40
C ASP A 73 -6.46 0.73 -11.51
N PRO A 74 -7.12 -0.05 -12.38
CA PRO A 74 -7.93 0.56 -13.46
C PRO A 74 -9.06 1.44 -12.96
N ASN A 75 -9.50 1.28 -11.73
CA ASN A 75 -10.53 2.13 -11.15
C ASN A 75 -9.95 3.39 -10.53
N ARG A 76 -8.68 3.68 -10.78
CA ARG A 76 -8.00 4.89 -10.33
C ARG A 76 -7.92 4.97 -8.80
N ARG A 77 -7.70 3.84 -8.16
CA ARG A 77 -7.47 3.77 -6.72
C ARG A 77 -6.06 3.28 -6.46
N ALA A 78 -5.47 3.77 -5.38
CA ALA A 78 -4.18 3.24 -4.95
C ALA A 78 -4.44 1.99 -4.13
N THR A 79 -3.98 0.85 -4.62
CA THR A 79 -4.17 -0.42 -3.94
C THR A 79 -2.94 -0.73 -3.12
N ILE A 80 -3.08 -0.66 -1.81
CA ILE A 80 -2.00 -0.92 -0.87
C ILE A 80 -1.92 -2.43 -0.69
N LEU A 81 -0.84 -3.02 -1.17
CA LEU A 81 -0.74 -4.47 -1.31
C LEU A 81 -0.15 -5.14 -0.09
N LEU A 82 0.99 -4.67 0.36
CA LEU A 82 1.64 -5.19 1.56
C LEU A 82 2.66 -4.19 2.05
N GLY A 83 3.06 -4.36 3.30
CA GLY A 83 4.11 -3.55 3.86
C GLY A 83 5.05 -4.40 4.68
N GLY A 84 6.12 -3.81 5.10
CA GLY A 84 7.08 -4.49 5.95
C GLY A 84 8.21 -3.58 6.35
N ASP A 85 9.10 -4.13 7.15
CA ASP A 85 10.28 -3.45 7.64
C ASP A 85 11.48 -4.07 6.95
N LYS A 86 12.21 -3.27 6.19
CA LYS A 86 13.35 -3.78 5.43
C LYS A 86 14.66 -3.71 6.19
N SER A 87 14.63 -3.42 7.48
CA SER A 87 15.85 -3.33 8.28
C SER A 87 16.67 -4.60 8.15
N GLY A 88 17.95 -4.43 7.91
CA GLY A 88 18.88 -5.55 7.89
C GLY A 88 18.82 -6.42 6.66
N GLU A 89 17.87 -6.20 5.76
CA GLU A 89 17.76 -7.05 4.57
C GLU A 89 17.35 -6.24 3.35
N TRP A 90 18.20 -5.32 2.97
CA TRP A 90 17.89 -4.43 1.85
C TRP A 90 17.39 -5.15 0.61
N ASN A 91 18.26 -5.97 0.01
CA ASN A 91 17.91 -6.64 -1.24
C ASN A 91 17.02 -7.84 -0.99
N GLY A 92 17.19 -8.49 0.16
CA GLY A 92 16.40 -9.65 0.50
C GLY A 92 14.92 -9.34 0.66
N TRP A 93 14.62 -8.20 1.30
CA TRP A 93 13.24 -7.81 1.49
C TRP A 93 12.53 -7.64 0.14
N TYR A 94 13.12 -6.86 -0.76
CA TYR A 94 12.50 -6.62 -2.06
C TYR A 94 12.39 -7.89 -2.88
N ARG A 95 13.42 -8.72 -2.83
CA ARG A 95 13.43 -9.97 -3.59
C ARG A 95 12.27 -10.88 -3.18
N LYS A 96 11.93 -10.89 -1.90
CA LYS A 96 10.80 -11.70 -1.40
C LYS A 96 9.46 -11.03 -1.61
N GLN A 97 9.41 -9.73 -1.39
CA GLN A 97 8.12 -9.05 -1.29
C GLN A 97 7.55 -8.61 -2.64
N ILE A 98 8.41 -8.31 -3.61
CA ILE A 98 7.90 -7.89 -4.90
C ILE A 98 7.08 -9.00 -5.58
N PRO A 99 7.53 -10.26 -5.60
CA PRO A 99 6.68 -11.32 -6.16
C PRO A 99 5.38 -11.51 -5.39
N ARG A 100 5.41 -11.33 -4.08
CA ARG A 100 4.17 -11.41 -3.28
C ARG A 100 3.22 -10.29 -3.65
N ALA A 101 3.74 -9.08 -3.78
CA ALA A 101 2.93 -7.94 -4.17
C ALA A 101 2.34 -8.14 -5.54
N ASP A 102 3.10 -8.70 -6.47
CA ASP A 102 2.60 -9.02 -7.81
C ASP A 102 1.41 -9.96 -7.73
N ARG A 103 1.50 -11.00 -6.91
CA ARG A 103 0.40 -11.96 -6.76
C ARG A 103 -0.82 -11.31 -6.11
N LEU A 104 -0.59 -10.48 -5.12
CA LEU A 104 -1.69 -9.76 -4.48
C LEU A 104 -2.39 -8.82 -5.45
N TYR A 105 -1.61 -8.17 -6.29
CA TYR A 105 -2.21 -7.29 -7.29
C TYR A 105 -2.97 -8.09 -8.34
N ASP A 106 -2.44 -9.23 -8.76
CA ASP A 106 -3.18 -10.13 -9.68
C ASP A 106 -4.53 -10.51 -9.07
N GLN A 107 -4.54 -10.87 -7.80
CA GLN A 107 -5.77 -11.22 -7.11
C GLN A 107 -6.72 -10.05 -7.04
N HIS A 108 -6.18 -8.86 -6.76
CA HIS A 108 -6.99 -7.66 -6.71
C HIS A 108 -7.67 -7.38 -8.05
N LEU A 109 -6.92 -7.50 -9.14
CA LEU A 109 -7.47 -7.25 -10.46
C LEU A 109 -8.62 -8.21 -10.78
N LYS A 110 -8.53 -9.45 -10.31
CA LYS A 110 -9.60 -10.43 -10.49
C LYS A 110 -10.83 -10.13 -9.64
N SER A 111 -10.65 -9.40 -8.55
CA SER A 111 -11.72 -9.15 -7.60
C SER A 111 -12.33 -7.76 -7.73
N ILE A 112 -11.88 -6.97 -8.68
CA ILE A 112 -12.39 -5.62 -8.86
C ILE A 112 -13.90 -5.68 -9.09
N GLY A 113 -14.62 -4.83 -8.35
CA GLY A 113 -16.06 -4.78 -8.43
C GLY A 113 -16.78 -5.67 -7.44
N LYS A 114 -16.05 -6.52 -6.71
CA LYS A 114 -16.69 -7.40 -5.73
C LYS A 114 -16.74 -6.81 -4.32
N GLY A 115 -16.16 -5.64 -4.12
CA GLY A 115 -16.32 -4.89 -2.88
C GLY A 115 -15.74 -5.53 -1.64
N LYS A 116 -14.65 -6.28 -1.79
CA LYS A 116 -14.11 -7.03 -0.66
C LYS A 116 -13.02 -6.33 0.13
N GLU A 117 -12.49 -5.23 -0.39
CA GLU A 117 -11.37 -4.57 0.26
C GLU A 117 -11.82 -3.30 0.95
N ALA A 118 -11.28 -3.06 2.13
CA ALA A 118 -11.57 -1.85 2.88
C ALA A 118 -10.69 -0.71 2.35
N THR A 119 -11.22 0.50 2.38
CA THR A 119 -10.40 1.66 2.11
C THR A 119 -9.56 1.97 3.34
N TRP A 120 -8.50 2.72 3.15
CA TRP A 120 -7.69 3.14 4.28
C TRP A 120 -8.51 3.94 5.28
N ARG A 121 -9.41 4.81 4.79
CA ARG A 121 -10.22 5.61 5.70
C ARG A 121 -11.13 4.74 6.55
N GLN A 122 -11.70 3.71 5.97
CA GLN A 122 -12.52 2.76 6.72
C GLN A 122 -11.68 1.99 7.74
N ALA A 123 -10.49 1.53 7.33
CA ALA A 123 -9.63 0.79 8.23
C ALA A 123 -9.15 1.67 9.39
N ARG A 124 -8.84 2.93 9.09
CA ARG A 124 -8.34 3.86 10.10
C ARG A 124 -9.37 4.15 11.18
N THR A 125 -10.63 4.26 10.80
CA THR A 125 -11.68 4.57 11.76
C THR A 125 -12.28 3.33 12.42
N GLY A 126 -11.88 2.15 11.98
CA GLY A 126 -12.45 0.92 12.47
C GLY A 126 -13.78 0.57 11.86
N GLU A 127 -14.24 1.34 10.88
CA GLU A 127 -15.51 1.08 10.22
C GLU A 127 -15.26 0.33 8.93
N ARG A 128 -15.91 -0.79 8.79
CA ARG A 128 -15.89 -1.49 7.53
C ARG A 128 -17.21 -1.32 6.85
N SER A 129 -17.14 -1.16 5.56
CA SER A 129 -18.32 -1.28 4.76
C SER A 129 -18.88 -2.66 5.05
N SER A 130 -20.03 -2.72 5.65
CA SER A 130 -20.65 -3.99 5.88
C SER A 130 -21.22 -4.42 4.55
N ALA A 131 -20.37 -4.86 3.69
CA ALA A 131 -20.83 -5.31 2.40
C ALA A 131 -21.99 -6.25 2.57
N ARG A 132 -23.04 -5.88 2.12
CA ARG A 132 -24.20 -6.73 2.21
C ARG A 132 -24.50 -7.32 0.90
#